data_e2982fec590ff68a934a80d5cc6f2490
#
_entry.id   e2982fec590ff68a934a80d5cc6f2490
#
_cell.length_a   1.000
_cell.length_b   1.000
_cell.length_c   1.000
_cell.angle_alpha   90.00
_cell.angle_beta   90.00
_cell.angle_gamma   90.00
#
_symmetry.space_group_name_H-M   'P 1'
#
loop_
_entity.id
_entity.type
_entity.pdbx_description
1 polymer ?
#
loop_
_entity_poly.entity_id
_entity_poly.type
_entity_poly.pdbx_seq_one_letter_code
_entity_poly.pdbx_strand_id
1 'polypeptide(L)'
;MRFKPLFNILGALLLILGLTMIIPMLISLAYGESDFNGFLYSILVCLIIGLPLWYFTRYKRSLTNHDGFAIVTFSWITTAIVGSLPFYLSGAIPNITDAFFESMSGVTTTGASILGNISTMPHLKNGIESLPHGILFWRSFIQWIGGMGIIVFYIAILPLLGVGGVQLFKAEAPGPVSDKITPRVRDTAKFLWIIYVGITFIEIIVLRIAGMETFDSICHAFTTMPTGGFSTKNASIAYYDSALIHYIIIFFMFLGGINFSLHFRAINGDIKAYIKDVEFRVYIIIIIFLTLVTFVALSSQSNVFSSLKFRESLFTIVSILTSTGYTLGNYELWPIFVQMILLTLMFIGGMGGSTTGGMKVIRVLLLVKYAALETRRMLHSRALLPVRIGKQLIKEDVVRNTLGFFLFFMSAFIISTILLSTMGLDIESSMGAAASAMGNIGPGLGEFGPTDNYSLLPNQGKWLLSFCMLLGRLEIFTVMVLFSRTYWK
;
A
#
# COMPACT_ATOMS: atom_id res chain seq x y z
N MET A 1 -0.85 3.40 29.36
CA MET A 1 -1.68 2.74 28.34
C MET A 1 -2.84 1.98 28.99
N ARG A 2 -4.02 2.01 28.38
CA ARG A 2 -5.22 1.31 28.91
C ARG A 2 -5.50 0.07 28.06
N PHE A 3 -5.34 -1.12 28.62
CA PHE A 3 -5.51 -2.37 27.87
C PHE A 3 -6.97 -2.70 27.52
N LYS A 4 -7.94 -2.27 28.37
CA LYS A 4 -9.36 -2.56 28.10
C LYS A 4 -9.89 -2.03 26.76
N PRO A 5 -9.65 -0.75 26.37
CA PRO A 5 -10.06 -0.24 25.06
C PRO A 5 -9.40 -1.00 23.90
N LEU A 6 -8.10 -1.32 24.03
CA LEU A 6 -7.37 -2.06 23.03
C LEU A 6 -8.03 -3.42 22.79
N PHE A 7 -8.21 -4.23 23.83
CA PHE A 7 -8.80 -5.58 23.68
C PHE A 7 -10.26 -5.52 23.21
N ASN A 8 -11.03 -4.52 23.59
CA ASN A 8 -12.39 -4.35 23.09
C ASN A 8 -12.44 -4.10 21.59
N ILE A 9 -11.56 -3.21 21.09
CA ILE A 9 -11.49 -2.89 19.65
C ILE A 9 -10.92 -4.06 18.87
N LEU A 10 -9.89 -4.75 19.38
CA LEU A 10 -9.38 -5.97 18.76
C LEU A 10 -10.43 -7.07 18.71
N GLY A 11 -11.23 -7.25 19.77
CA GLY A 11 -12.35 -8.18 19.78
C GLY A 11 -13.39 -7.86 18.69
N ALA A 12 -13.79 -6.61 18.58
CA ALA A 12 -14.70 -6.16 17.53
C ALA A 12 -14.11 -6.38 16.11
N LEU A 13 -12.81 -6.10 15.95
CA LEU A 13 -12.09 -6.30 14.68
C LEU A 13 -12.08 -7.79 14.29
N LEU A 14 -11.82 -8.69 15.23
CA LEU A 14 -11.86 -10.14 15.00
C LEU A 14 -13.24 -10.58 14.50
N LEU A 15 -14.32 -10.09 15.11
CA LEU A 15 -15.69 -10.41 14.70
C LEU A 15 -15.99 -9.90 13.28
N ILE A 16 -15.54 -8.69 12.95
CA ILE A 16 -15.70 -8.13 11.61
C ILE A 16 -14.90 -8.94 10.59
N LEU A 17 -13.66 -9.32 10.88
CA LEU A 17 -12.84 -10.14 9.98
C LEU A 17 -13.45 -11.52 9.77
N GLY A 18 -13.95 -12.17 10.84
CA GLY A 18 -14.68 -13.43 10.73
C GLY A 18 -15.92 -13.30 9.83
N LEU A 19 -16.65 -12.19 9.93
CA LEU A 19 -17.81 -11.91 9.08
C LEU A 19 -17.38 -11.74 7.59
N THR A 20 -16.27 -11.06 7.32
CA THR A 20 -15.76 -10.88 5.95
C THR A 20 -15.31 -12.19 5.32
N MET A 21 -14.82 -13.16 6.09
CA MET A 21 -14.42 -14.50 5.62
C MET A 21 -15.60 -15.36 5.14
N ILE A 22 -16.84 -14.98 5.45
CA ILE A 22 -18.02 -15.70 4.94
C ILE A 22 -18.10 -15.61 3.41
N ILE A 23 -17.69 -14.48 2.82
CA ILE A 23 -17.76 -14.28 1.36
C ILE A 23 -16.86 -15.28 0.62
N PRO A 24 -15.54 -15.37 0.88
CA PRO A 24 -14.68 -16.37 0.23
C PRO A 24 -15.08 -17.81 0.58
N MET A 25 -15.61 -18.08 1.79
CA MET A 25 -16.15 -19.38 2.15
C MET A 25 -17.32 -19.79 1.24
N LEU A 26 -18.24 -18.87 0.93
CA LEU A 26 -19.35 -19.12 0.00
C LEU A 26 -18.86 -19.32 -1.45
N ILE A 27 -17.80 -18.60 -1.86
CA ILE A 27 -17.17 -18.81 -3.17
C ILE A 27 -16.56 -20.22 -3.24
N SER A 28 -15.80 -20.64 -2.22
CA SER A 28 -15.26 -22.01 -2.13
C SER A 28 -16.37 -23.07 -2.24
N LEU A 29 -17.49 -22.85 -1.55
CA LEU A 29 -18.65 -23.75 -1.63
C LEU A 29 -19.24 -23.78 -3.03
N ALA A 30 -19.36 -22.64 -3.70
CA ALA A 30 -19.94 -22.54 -5.04
C ALA A 30 -19.08 -23.25 -6.11
N TYR A 31 -17.75 -23.25 -5.95
CA TYR A 31 -16.82 -23.99 -6.81
C TYR A 31 -16.59 -25.43 -6.35
N GLY A 32 -17.09 -25.85 -5.19
CA GLY A 32 -16.93 -27.21 -4.66
C GLY A 32 -15.50 -27.55 -4.24
N GLU A 33 -14.75 -26.57 -3.77
CA GLU A 33 -13.34 -26.68 -3.42
C GLU A 33 -13.09 -27.04 -1.95
N SER A 34 -11.89 -27.52 -1.64
CA SER A 34 -11.54 -28.06 -0.32
C SER A 34 -11.21 -27.01 0.75
N ASP A 35 -10.99 -25.76 0.35
CA ASP A 35 -10.61 -24.65 1.23
C ASP A 35 -11.77 -24.13 2.12
N PHE A 36 -13.01 -24.59 1.88
CA PHE A 36 -14.18 -24.29 2.71
C PHE A 36 -13.92 -24.49 4.20
N ASN A 37 -13.32 -25.65 4.57
CA ASN A 37 -13.02 -25.97 5.97
C ASN A 37 -12.00 -24.99 6.58
N GLY A 38 -11.02 -24.53 5.79
CA GLY A 38 -10.05 -23.53 6.23
C GLY A 38 -10.71 -22.22 6.64
N PHE A 39 -11.68 -21.74 5.85
CA PHE A 39 -12.48 -20.56 6.20
C PHE A 39 -13.37 -20.79 7.41
N LEU A 40 -14.06 -21.94 7.47
CA LEU A 40 -14.94 -22.27 8.60
C LEU A 40 -14.18 -22.25 9.93
N TYR A 41 -13.02 -22.92 9.99
CA TYR A 41 -12.20 -22.94 11.21
C TYR A 41 -11.65 -21.54 11.55
N SER A 42 -11.27 -20.74 10.55
CA SER A 42 -10.83 -19.37 10.77
C SER A 42 -11.92 -18.49 11.36
N ILE A 43 -13.16 -18.61 10.87
CA ILE A 43 -14.33 -17.92 11.41
C ILE A 43 -14.59 -18.35 12.86
N LEU A 44 -14.53 -19.66 13.16
CA LEU A 44 -14.71 -20.16 14.52
C LEU A 44 -13.66 -19.60 15.49
N VAL A 45 -12.37 -19.53 15.08
CA VAL A 45 -11.31 -18.90 15.88
C VAL A 45 -11.63 -17.43 16.15
N CYS A 46 -12.07 -16.69 15.12
CA CYS A 46 -12.47 -15.28 15.27
C CYS A 46 -13.62 -15.12 16.27
N LEU A 47 -14.61 -16.01 16.24
CA LEU A 47 -15.76 -15.98 17.16
C LEU A 47 -15.35 -16.34 18.58
N ILE A 48 -14.60 -17.45 18.76
CA ILE A 48 -14.17 -17.94 20.08
C ILE A 48 -13.30 -16.91 20.81
N ILE A 49 -12.42 -16.20 20.10
CA ILE A 49 -11.54 -15.20 20.71
C ILE A 49 -12.21 -13.82 20.73
N GLY A 50 -12.86 -13.44 19.63
CA GLY A 50 -13.42 -12.09 19.45
C GLY A 50 -14.60 -11.79 20.36
N LEU A 51 -15.54 -12.73 20.54
CA LEU A 51 -16.71 -12.51 21.39
C LEU A 51 -16.34 -12.25 22.86
N PRO A 52 -15.50 -13.10 23.52
CA PRO A 52 -15.07 -12.81 24.90
C PRO A 52 -14.32 -11.50 25.02
N LEU A 53 -13.37 -11.22 24.11
CA LEU A 53 -12.64 -9.95 24.14
C LEU A 53 -13.58 -8.75 24.01
N TRP A 54 -14.51 -8.77 23.06
CA TRP A 54 -15.47 -7.69 22.87
C TRP A 54 -16.44 -7.56 24.04
N TYR A 55 -16.96 -8.66 24.58
CA TYR A 55 -17.97 -8.65 25.63
C TYR A 55 -17.42 -8.24 26.99
N PHE A 56 -16.30 -8.85 27.44
CA PHE A 56 -15.74 -8.62 28.80
C PHE A 56 -14.90 -7.37 28.93
N THR A 57 -14.45 -6.75 27.81
CA THR A 57 -13.59 -5.56 27.85
C THR A 57 -14.33 -4.28 27.45
N ARG A 58 -15.67 -4.26 27.49
CA ARG A 58 -16.48 -3.09 27.14
C ARG A 58 -15.98 -1.83 27.85
N TYR A 59 -15.85 -0.74 27.07
CA TYR A 59 -15.27 0.52 27.53
C TYR A 59 -16.14 1.70 27.11
N LYS A 60 -16.45 2.62 28.05
CA LYS A 60 -17.40 3.73 27.83
C LYS A 60 -16.71 5.12 27.78
N ARG A 61 -15.39 5.21 28.07
CA ARG A 61 -14.68 6.51 28.11
C ARG A 61 -14.07 6.86 26.75
N SER A 62 -13.80 8.16 26.49
CA SER A 62 -13.11 8.62 25.29
C SER A 62 -11.69 8.05 25.20
N LEU A 63 -11.26 7.72 23.98
CA LEU A 63 -9.90 7.27 23.67
C LEU A 63 -8.93 8.45 23.79
N THR A 64 -7.71 8.17 24.26
CA THR A 64 -6.62 9.12 24.24
C THR A 64 -5.74 8.93 23.00
N ASN A 65 -4.88 9.92 22.70
CA ASN A 65 -3.92 9.81 21.61
C ASN A 65 -2.97 8.59 21.80
N HIS A 66 -2.57 8.33 23.06
CA HIS A 66 -1.77 7.15 23.39
C HIS A 66 -2.49 5.83 23.05
N ASP A 67 -3.78 5.72 23.39
CA ASP A 67 -4.57 4.53 23.03
C ASP A 67 -4.63 4.35 21.51
N GLY A 68 -4.71 5.46 20.75
CA GLY A 68 -4.79 5.45 19.28
C GLY A 68 -3.60 4.78 18.58
N PHE A 69 -2.36 5.10 18.98
CA PHE A 69 -1.15 4.49 18.39
C PHE A 69 -1.11 2.97 18.57
N ALA A 70 -1.38 2.49 19.80
CA ALA A 70 -1.41 1.07 20.08
C ALA A 70 -2.55 0.37 19.35
N ILE A 71 -3.78 0.92 19.38
CA ILE A 71 -4.94 0.34 18.72
C ILE A 71 -4.65 0.13 17.23
N VAL A 72 -4.11 1.13 16.55
CA VAL A 72 -3.79 1.04 15.13
C VAL A 72 -2.77 -0.06 14.87
N THR A 73 -1.60 0.02 15.52
CA THR A 73 -0.51 -0.93 15.26
C THR A 73 -0.93 -2.36 15.56
N PHE A 74 -1.55 -2.61 16.73
CA PHE A 74 -2.01 -3.94 17.08
C PHE A 74 -3.18 -4.42 16.24
N SER A 75 -4.05 -3.53 15.75
CA SER A 75 -5.12 -3.91 14.81
C SER A 75 -4.55 -4.43 13.48
N TRP A 76 -3.52 -3.78 12.92
CA TRP A 76 -2.87 -4.25 11.70
C TRP A 76 -2.17 -5.59 11.89
N ILE A 77 -1.42 -5.75 12.99
CA ILE A 77 -0.78 -7.04 13.33
C ILE A 77 -1.84 -8.14 13.52
N THR A 78 -2.91 -7.85 14.25
CA THR A 78 -4.00 -8.82 14.49
C THR A 78 -4.69 -9.19 13.18
N THR A 79 -4.93 -8.21 12.30
CA THR A 79 -5.52 -8.47 10.97
C THR A 79 -4.62 -9.37 10.13
N ALA A 80 -3.30 -9.16 10.17
CA ALA A 80 -2.35 -10.03 9.45
C ALA A 80 -2.31 -11.45 10.04
N ILE A 81 -2.31 -11.60 11.37
CA ILE A 81 -2.34 -12.91 12.04
C ILE A 81 -3.63 -13.66 11.67
N VAL A 82 -4.78 -13.01 11.81
CA VAL A 82 -6.07 -13.64 11.53
C VAL A 82 -6.28 -13.86 10.03
N GLY A 83 -5.82 -12.92 9.20
CA GLY A 83 -5.84 -13.05 7.75
C GLY A 83 -4.99 -14.19 7.21
N SER A 84 -3.98 -14.66 7.98
CA SER A 84 -3.17 -15.82 7.61
C SER A 84 -3.85 -17.16 7.89
N LEU A 85 -4.87 -17.20 8.75
CA LEU A 85 -5.53 -18.44 9.14
C LEU A 85 -6.15 -19.20 7.95
N PRO A 86 -6.90 -18.57 7.03
CA PRO A 86 -7.42 -19.26 5.86
C PRO A 86 -6.34 -19.90 5.00
N PHE A 87 -5.20 -19.22 4.79
CA PHE A 87 -4.08 -19.76 4.02
C PHE A 87 -3.47 -21.00 4.67
N TYR A 88 -3.27 -20.95 5.98
CA TYR A 88 -2.67 -22.04 6.75
C TYR A 88 -3.63 -23.22 6.95
N LEU A 89 -4.87 -22.94 7.40
CA LEU A 89 -5.84 -23.99 7.75
C LEU A 89 -6.45 -24.69 6.54
N SER A 90 -6.45 -24.07 5.36
CA SER A 90 -6.82 -24.75 4.11
C SER A 90 -5.71 -25.63 3.55
N GLY A 91 -4.47 -25.50 4.05
CA GLY A 91 -3.29 -26.16 3.50
C GLY A 91 -2.73 -25.51 2.22
N ALA A 92 -3.30 -24.39 1.77
CA ALA A 92 -2.79 -23.66 0.60
C ALA A 92 -1.37 -23.14 0.83
N ILE A 93 -1.05 -22.70 2.06
CA ILE A 93 0.29 -22.29 2.50
C ILE A 93 0.61 -23.04 3.80
N PRO A 94 1.31 -24.18 3.72
CA PRO A 94 1.51 -25.05 4.90
C PRO A 94 2.43 -24.48 5.97
N ASN A 95 3.28 -23.51 5.62
CA ASN A 95 4.20 -22.87 6.58
C ASN A 95 3.56 -21.64 7.19
N ILE A 96 3.52 -21.55 8.53
CA ILE A 96 2.90 -20.43 9.24
C ILE A 96 3.62 -19.09 9.00
N THR A 97 4.95 -19.09 8.84
CA THR A 97 5.72 -17.88 8.52
C THR A 97 5.34 -17.36 7.13
N ASP A 98 5.19 -18.26 6.17
CA ASP A 98 4.82 -17.95 4.80
C ASP A 98 3.37 -17.46 4.73
N ALA A 99 2.44 -18.11 5.44
CA ALA A 99 1.05 -17.68 5.53
C ALA A 99 0.92 -16.28 6.17
N PHE A 100 1.71 -16.01 7.21
CA PHE A 100 1.76 -14.69 7.85
C PHE A 100 2.36 -13.63 6.91
N PHE A 101 3.44 -13.94 6.20
CA PHE A 101 4.06 -13.03 5.24
C PHE A 101 3.09 -12.65 4.12
N GLU A 102 2.42 -13.65 3.51
CA GLU A 102 1.41 -13.41 2.47
C GLU A 102 0.25 -12.55 2.98
N SER A 103 -0.23 -12.85 4.20
CA SER A 103 -1.28 -12.07 4.84
C SER A 103 -0.84 -10.65 5.19
N MET A 104 0.36 -10.46 5.75
CA MET A 104 0.91 -9.13 6.06
C MET A 104 1.08 -8.31 4.78
N SER A 105 1.63 -8.92 3.72
CA SER A 105 1.73 -8.30 2.40
C SER A 105 0.35 -7.93 1.84
N GLY A 106 -0.65 -8.78 2.02
CA GLY A 106 -2.03 -8.50 1.64
C GLY A 106 -2.61 -7.30 2.39
N VAL A 107 -2.64 -7.37 3.72
CA VAL A 107 -3.20 -6.31 4.59
C VAL A 107 -2.51 -4.98 4.36
N THR A 108 -1.18 -4.96 4.28
CA THR A 108 -0.40 -3.73 4.04
C THR A 108 -0.42 -3.27 2.59
N THR A 109 -1.15 -3.99 1.72
CA THR A 109 -1.23 -3.73 0.28
C THR A 109 0.15 -3.63 -0.38
N THR A 110 1.08 -4.47 0.06
CA THR A 110 2.45 -4.51 -0.48
C THR A 110 2.51 -5.29 -1.77
N GLY A 111 1.84 -6.45 -1.87
CA GLY A 111 1.85 -7.28 -3.08
C GLY A 111 3.06 -8.20 -3.22
N ALA A 112 3.99 -8.20 -2.26
CA ALA A 112 5.06 -9.20 -2.20
C ALA A 112 4.47 -10.59 -1.90
N SER A 113 4.80 -11.59 -2.71
CA SER A 113 4.21 -12.93 -2.59
C SER A 113 5.28 -13.99 -2.42
N ILE A 114 4.96 -15.02 -1.63
CA ILE A 114 5.74 -16.26 -1.52
C ILE A 114 5.22 -17.34 -2.50
N LEU A 115 4.16 -17.06 -3.23
CA LEU A 115 3.51 -17.97 -4.15
C LEU A 115 4.15 -17.87 -5.56
N GLY A 116 4.00 -18.93 -6.36
CA GLY A 116 4.47 -18.97 -7.75
C GLY A 116 5.69 -19.85 -7.97
N ASN A 117 6.46 -20.21 -6.93
CA ASN A 117 7.59 -21.11 -7.08
C ASN A 117 7.21 -22.57 -6.79
N ILE A 118 7.18 -23.40 -7.85
CA ILE A 118 6.81 -24.83 -7.76
C ILE A 118 7.81 -25.62 -6.92
N SER A 119 9.07 -25.23 -6.88
CA SER A 119 10.11 -25.94 -6.11
C SER A 119 9.89 -25.84 -4.59
N THR A 120 9.35 -24.73 -4.09
CA THR A 120 9.04 -24.53 -2.66
C THR A 120 7.63 -24.98 -2.29
N MET A 121 6.72 -25.03 -3.26
CA MET A 121 5.33 -25.45 -3.08
C MET A 121 4.92 -26.48 -4.15
N PRO A 122 5.42 -27.73 -4.09
CA PRO A 122 5.18 -28.73 -5.14
C PRO A 122 3.71 -29.15 -5.28
N HIS A 123 2.87 -28.86 -4.31
CA HIS A 123 1.41 -29.08 -4.41
C HIS A 123 0.72 -28.08 -5.34
N LEU A 124 1.35 -26.91 -5.63
CA LEU A 124 0.86 -25.91 -6.56
C LEU A 124 1.47 -26.13 -7.95
N LYS A 125 0.99 -27.15 -8.68
CA LYS A 125 1.57 -27.57 -9.97
C LYS A 125 1.68 -26.46 -11.01
N ASN A 126 0.75 -25.49 -10.99
CA ASN A 126 0.71 -24.35 -11.90
C ASN A 126 0.89 -23.01 -11.14
N GLY A 127 1.51 -23.03 -9.96
CA GLY A 127 1.68 -21.82 -9.14
C GLY A 127 0.35 -21.23 -8.65
N ILE A 128 0.19 -19.90 -8.79
CA ILE A 128 -0.97 -19.16 -8.29
C ILE A 128 -2.29 -19.63 -8.92
N GLU A 129 -2.29 -19.97 -10.22
CA GLU A 129 -3.48 -20.42 -10.95
C GLU A 129 -4.06 -21.75 -10.45
N SER A 130 -3.29 -22.52 -9.66
CA SER A 130 -3.76 -23.78 -9.07
C SER A 130 -4.36 -23.61 -7.67
N LEU A 131 -4.35 -22.40 -7.11
CA LEU A 131 -4.99 -22.12 -5.83
C LEU A 131 -6.52 -22.16 -5.94
N PRO A 132 -7.21 -22.63 -4.89
CA PRO A 132 -8.66 -22.55 -4.82
C PRO A 132 -9.19 -21.12 -4.98
N HIS A 133 -10.36 -20.97 -5.61
CA HIS A 133 -10.98 -19.68 -5.85
C HIS A 133 -11.28 -18.91 -4.55
N GLY A 134 -11.67 -19.61 -3.47
CA GLY A 134 -11.85 -18.97 -2.18
C GLY A 134 -10.58 -18.31 -1.66
N ILE A 135 -9.43 -18.97 -1.78
CA ILE A 135 -8.11 -18.46 -1.39
C ILE A 135 -7.66 -17.32 -2.29
N LEU A 136 -7.83 -17.41 -3.62
CA LEU A 136 -7.51 -16.33 -4.56
C LEU A 136 -8.35 -15.08 -4.29
N PHE A 137 -9.64 -15.28 -4.02
CA PHE A 137 -10.51 -14.18 -3.65
C PHE A 137 -10.08 -13.55 -2.32
N TRP A 138 -9.74 -14.36 -1.31
CA TRP A 138 -9.28 -13.86 -0.01
C TRP A 138 -8.00 -13.03 -0.12
N ARG A 139 -7.03 -13.48 -0.93
CA ARG A 139 -5.81 -12.70 -1.22
C ARG A 139 -6.14 -11.30 -1.74
N SER A 140 -7.04 -11.21 -2.70
CA SER A 140 -7.44 -9.93 -3.30
C SER A 140 -8.29 -9.10 -2.32
N PHE A 141 -9.20 -9.73 -1.60
CA PHE A 141 -10.12 -9.07 -0.70
C PHE A 141 -9.43 -8.49 0.54
N ILE A 142 -8.39 -9.18 1.06
CA ILE A 142 -7.61 -8.66 2.19
C ILE A 142 -6.82 -7.40 1.80
N GLN A 143 -6.34 -7.29 0.54
CA GLN A 143 -5.77 -6.06 0.02
C GLN A 143 -6.81 -4.94 -0.06
N TRP A 144 -8.00 -5.26 -0.53
CA TRP A 144 -9.10 -4.28 -0.63
C TRP A 144 -9.48 -3.73 0.75
N ILE A 145 -9.58 -4.60 1.77
CA ILE A 145 -9.79 -4.20 3.17
C ILE A 145 -8.63 -3.35 3.69
N GLY A 146 -7.38 -3.71 3.39
CA GLY A 146 -6.18 -2.98 3.78
C GLY A 146 -6.12 -1.57 3.19
N GLY A 147 -6.45 -1.40 1.90
CA GLY A 147 -6.54 -0.08 1.25
C GLY A 147 -7.60 0.81 1.87
N MET A 148 -8.76 0.24 2.17
CA MET A 148 -9.83 0.93 2.87
C MET A 148 -9.44 1.33 4.30
N GLY A 149 -8.74 0.43 5.01
CA GLY A 149 -8.24 0.68 6.36
C GLY A 149 -7.33 1.91 6.44
N ILE A 150 -6.46 2.12 5.45
CA ILE A 150 -5.56 3.27 5.44
C ILE A 150 -6.31 4.58 5.18
N ILE A 151 -7.33 4.60 4.33
CA ILE A 151 -8.18 5.80 4.11
C ILE A 151 -8.85 6.21 5.42
N VAL A 152 -9.41 5.25 6.16
CA VAL A 152 -10.01 5.51 7.48
C VAL A 152 -8.95 5.99 8.49
N PHE A 153 -7.76 5.41 8.47
CA PHE A 153 -6.64 5.80 9.32
C PHE A 153 -6.25 7.27 9.11
N TYR A 154 -6.09 7.70 7.85
CA TYR A 154 -5.75 9.09 7.53
C TYR A 154 -6.78 10.09 8.05
N ILE A 155 -8.05 9.76 8.04
CA ILE A 155 -9.12 10.69 8.37
C ILE A 155 -9.51 10.65 9.84
N ALA A 156 -9.61 9.45 10.41
CA ALA A 156 -10.15 9.26 11.74
C ALA A 156 -9.07 9.33 12.83
N ILE A 157 -7.89 8.81 12.58
CA ILE A 157 -6.88 8.55 13.61
C ILE A 157 -5.71 9.51 13.50
N LEU A 158 -5.18 9.75 12.31
CA LEU A 158 -4.04 10.64 12.11
C LEU A 158 -4.27 12.08 12.66
N PRO A 159 -5.47 12.69 12.52
CA PRO A 159 -5.76 13.99 13.15
C PRO A 159 -5.70 13.98 14.67
N LEU A 160 -6.08 12.88 15.30
CA LEU A 160 -6.04 12.72 16.76
C LEU A 160 -4.61 12.58 17.28
N LEU A 161 -3.70 12.04 16.45
CA LEU A 161 -2.33 11.77 16.81
C LEU A 161 -1.41 13.00 16.72
N GLY A 162 -1.87 14.10 16.11
CA GLY A 162 -1.07 15.32 15.94
C GLY A 162 0.16 15.16 15.04
N VAL A 163 0.27 14.05 14.32
CA VAL A 163 1.41 13.74 13.45
C VAL A 163 1.35 14.58 12.17
N GLY A 164 2.50 15.10 11.74
CA GLY A 164 2.64 16.16 10.74
C GLY A 164 1.97 15.95 9.37
N GLY A 165 1.62 14.72 9.00
CA GLY A 165 0.89 14.44 7.75
C GLY A 165 -0.47 15.13 7.65
N VAL A 166 -1.19 15.25 8.77
CA VAL A 166 -2.48 15.97 8.81
C VAL A 166 -2.32 17.46 8.75
N GLN A 167 -1.23 18.01 9.31
CA GLN A 167 -0.95 19.45 9.19
C GLN A 167 -0.55 19.81 7.75
N LEU A 168 0.16 18.92 7.05
CA LEU A 168 0.38 19.06 5.61
C LEU A 168 -0.96 19.00 4.83
N PHE A 169 -1.82 18.05 5.17
CA PHE A 169 -3.13 17.91 4.55
C PHE A 169 -4.05 19.13 4.84
N LYS A 170 -4.00 19.70 6.04
CA LYS A 170 -4.65 20.98 6.37
C LYS A 170 -4.03 22.17 5.65
N ALA A 171 -2.74 22.09 5.32
CA ALA A 171 -2.06 23.11 4.55
C ALA A 171 -2.41 23.08 3.05
N GLU A 172 -2.87 21.92 2.54
CA GLU A 172 -3.25 21.72 1.13
C GLU A 172 -4.68 22.13 0.79
N ALA A 173 -5.56 22.32 1.79
CA ALA A 173 -6.91 22.81 1.53
C ALA A 173 -6.87 24.30 1.15
N PRO A 174 -6.99 24.69 -0.13
CA PRO A 174 -6.97 26.10 -0.54
C PRO A 174 -8.30 26.75 -0.21
N GLY A 175 -8.35 27.54 0.84
CA GLY A 175 -9.54 28.33 1.17
C GLY A 175 -9.39 29.04 2.53
N PRO A 176 -10.02 30.22 2.71
CA PRO A 176 -10.07 30.92 4.00
C PRO A 176 -10.92 30.17 5.03
N VAL A 177 -11.60 29.11 4.60
CA VAL A 177 -12.29 28.15 5.44
C VAL A 177 -11.53 26.86 5.29
N SER A 178 -11.04 26.28 6.39
CA SER A 178 -10.74 24.85 6.40
C SER A 178 -12.06 24.16 6.09
N ASP A 179 -12.34 23.94 4.82
CA ASP A 179 -13.49 23.17 4.38
C ASP A 179 -13.32 21.78 4.97
N LYS A 180 -13.85 21.65 6.18
CA LYS A 180 -14.21 20.36 6.71
C LYS A 180 -15.12 19.79 5.63
N ILE A 181 -14.66 18.79 4.90
CA ILE A 181 -15.49 18.10 3.88
C ILE A 181 -16.84 17.78 4.52
N THR A 182 -16.84 17.51 5.82
CA THR A 182 -18.03 17.49 6.68
C THR A 182 -17.65 17.94 8.10
N PRO A 183 -18.59 18.46 8.92
CA PRO A 183 -18.31 18.87 10.29
C PRO A 183 -17.87 17.72 11.19
N ARG A 184 -18.08 16.46 10.79
CA ARG A 184 -17.75 15.27 11.57
C ARG A 184 -16.81 14.36 10.79
N VAL A 185 -15.72 13.93 11.41
CA VAL A 185 -14.73 12.96 10.90
C VAL A 185 -15.40 11.69 10.35
N ARG A 186 -16.47 11.23 11.00
CA ARG A 186 -17.27 10.07 10.57
C ARG A 186 -17.90 10.24 9.20
N ASP A 187 -18.46 11.42 8.91
CA ASP A 187 -19.13 11.67 7.65
C ASP A 187 -18.13 11.77 6.51
N THR A 188 -16.96 12.38 6.76
CA THR A 188 -15.85 12.42 5.80
C THR A 188 -15.36 11.00 5.47
N ALA A 189 -15.13 10.16 6.47
CA ALA A 189 -14.71 8.78 6.27
C ALA A 189 -15.75 7.99 5.44
N LYS A 190 -17.04 8.18 5.73
CA LYS A 190 -18.13 7.53 4.97
C LYS A 190 -18.13 7.92 3.49
N PHE A 191 -17.96 9.20 3.18
CA PHE A 191 -17.94 9.66 1.78
C PHE A 191 -16.74 9.12 1.00
N LEU A 192 -15.56 9.14 1.59
CA LEU A 192 -14.36 8.59 0.93
C LEU A 192 -14.47 7.08 0.75
N TRP A 193 -15.13 6.40 1.68
CA TRP A 193 -15.44 4.98 1.57
C TRP A 193 -16.37 4.68 0.38
N ILE A 194 -17.44 5.47 0.22
CA ILE A 194 -18.38 5.35 -0.90
C ILE A 194 -17.64 5.56 -2.23
N ILE A 195 -16.73 6.54 -2.31
CA ILE A 195 -15.93 6.80 -3.51
C ILE A 195 -15.01 5.61 -3.82
N TYR A 196 -14.32 5.09 -2.81
CA TYR A 196 -13.45 3.93 -2.96
C TYR A 196 -14.20 2.71 -3.51
N VAL A 197 -15.33 2.37 -2.90
CA VAL A 197 -16.22 1.29 -3.35
C VAL A 197 -16.75 1.56 -4.76
N GLY A 198 -17.20 2.80 -5.03
CA GLY A 198 -17.75 3.19 -6.33
C GLY A 198 -16.73 3.06 -7.47
N ILE A 199 -15.49 3.54 -7.27
CA ILE A 199 -14.43 3.43 -8.27
C ILE A 199 -14.05 1.95 -8.48
N THR A 200 -13.94 1.15 -7.40
CA THR A 200 -13.70 -0.30 -7.51
C THR A 200 -14.77 -0.99 -8.35
N PHE A 201 -16.05 -0.66 -8.11
CA PHE A 201 -17.16 -1.26 -8.85
C PHE A 201 -17.15 -0.87 -10.34
N ILE A 202 -16.81 0.38 -10.65
CA ILE A 202 -16.64 0.84 -12.04
C ILE A 202 -15.51 0.08 -12.70
N GLU A 203 -14.39 -0.14 -12.02
CA GLU A 203 -13.24 -0.90 -12.53
C GLU A 203 -13.65 -2.33 -12.88
N ILE A 204 -14.38 -3.03 -12.00
CA ILE A 204 -14.88 -4.39 -12.27
C ILE A 204 -15.68 -4.43 -13.58
N ILE A 205 -16.61 -3.49 -13.76
CA ILE A 205 -17.46 -3.42 -14.96
C ILE A 205 -16.61 -3.18 -16.20
N VAL A 206 -15.69 -2.22 -16.15
CA VAL A 206 -14.86 -1.84 -17.30
C VAL A 206 -13.91 -2.97 -17.69
N LEU A 207 -13.26 -3.66 -16.73
CA LEU A 207 -12.43 -4.83 -16.99
C LEU A 207 -13.24 -5.98 -17.59
N ARG A 208 -14.45 -6.21 -17.10
CA ARG A 208 -15.35 -7.24 -17.65
C ARG A 208 -15.75 -6.94 -19.10
N ILE A 209 -16.06 -5.69 -19.41
CA ILE A 209 -16.37 -5.25 -20.78
C ILE A 209 -15.14 -5.37 -21.70
N ALA A 210 -13.93 -5.14 -21.17
CA ALA A 210 -12.68 -5.30 -21.91
C ALA A 210 -12.30 -6.76 -22.20
N GLY A 211 -13.09 -7.74 -21.71
CA GLY A 211 -12.91 -9.17 -22.01
C GLY A 211 -12.21 -9.98 -20.91
N MET A 212 -11.95 -9.38 -19.74
CA MET A 212 -11.44 -10.13 -18.58
C MET A 212 -12.57 -11.00 -17.98
N GLU A 213 -12.24 -12.20 -17.49
CA GLU A 213 -13.21 -13.07 -16.81
C GLU A 213 -13.78 -12.38 -15.55
N THR A 214 -15.03 -12.69 -15.20
CA THR A 214 -15.72 -12.02 -14.09
C THR A 214 -14.96 -12.18 -12.76
N PHE A 215 -14.48 -13.38 -12.46
CA PHE A 215 -13.73 -13.65 -11.25
C PHE A 215 -12.43 -12.84 -11.20
N ASP A 216 -11.67 -12.87 -12.29
CA ASP A 216 -10.42 -12.12 -12.42
C ASP A 216 -10.65 -10.60 -12.37
N SER A 217 -11.74 -10.10 -13.00
CA SER A 217 -12.11 -8.68 -12.96
C SER A 217 -12.37 -8.19 -11.54
N ILE A 218 -13.06 -8.99 -10.71
CA ILE A 218 -13.31 -8.68 -9.30
C ILE A 218 -12.01 -8.70 -8.52
N CYS A 219 -11.20 -9.76 -8.66
CA CYS A 219 -9.94 -9.91 -7.94
C CYS A 219 -8.95 -8.79 -8.28
N HIS A 220 -8.78 -8.45 -9.57
CA HIS A 220 -7.87 -7.38 -9.98
C HIS A 220 -8.36 -5.99 -9.56
N ALA A 221 -9.65 -5.69 -9.63
CA ALA A 221 -10.16 -4.42 -9.09
C ALA A 221 -9.95 -4.30 -7.57
N PHE A 222 -10.07 -5.43 -6.83
CA PHE A 222 -9.80 -5.46 -5.39
C PHE A 222 -8.31 -5.30 -5.05
N THR A 223 -7.42 -5.44 -6.00
CA THR A 223 -5.97 -5.30 -5.82
C THR A 223 -5.41 -4.06 -6.50
N THR A 224 -6.08 -3.49 -7.51
CA THR A 224 -5.71 -2.23 -8.17
C THR A 224 -6.06 -1.02 -7.32
N MET A 225 -7.32 -0.89 -6.89
CA MET A 225 -7.77 0.29 -6.12
C MET A 225 -7.06 0.49 -4.79
N PRO A 226 -6.75 -0.54 -3.99
CA PRO A 226 -5.90 -0.40 -2.81
C PRO A 226 -4.42 -0.19 -3.15
N THR A 227 -4.05 -0.25 -4.43
CA THR A 227 -2.65 -0.21 -4.90
C THR A 227 -1.81 -1.35 -4.28
N GLY A 228 -2.32 -2.59 -4.37
CA GLY A 228 -1.73 -3.74 -3.68
C GLY A 228 -1.07 -4.78 -4.59
N GLY A 229 -1.50 -4.91 -5.85
CA GLY A 229 -0.79 -5.64 -6.90
C GLY A 229 -0.83 -7.17 -6.88
N PHE A 230 -1.56 -7.80 -5.97
CA PHE A 230 -1.77 -9.24 -6.06
C PHE A 230 -2.55 -9.58 -7.33
N SER A 231 -2.15 -10.66 -8.01
CA SER A 231 -2.82 -11.18 -9.20
C SER A 231 -3.31 -12.61 -8.97
N THR A 232 -4.31 -13.01 -9.73
CA THR A 232 -4.76 -14.40 -9.88
C THR A 232 -3.88 -15.19 -10.83
N LYS A 233 -2.91 -14.54 -11.48
CA LYS A 233 -2.01 -15.12 -12.49
C LYS A 233 -0.55 -14.97 -12.07
N ASN A 234 0.28 -15.98 -12.34
CA ASN A 234 1.73 -15.92 -12.08
C ASN A 234 2.41 -14.80 -12.86
N ALA A 235 2.02 -14.60 -14.11
CA ALA A 235 2.56 -13.56 -14.97
C ALA A 235 1.97 -12.18 -14.70
N SER A 236 1.22 -11.99 -13.60
CA SER A 236 0.56 -10.73 -13.27
C SER A 236 -0.32 -10.24 -14.45
N ILE A 237 -0.27 -8.96 -14.77
CA ILE A 237 -1.06 -8.37 -15.86
C ILE A 237 -0.52 -8.74 -17.25
N ALA A 238 0.74 -9.16 -17.34
CA ALA A 238 1.32 -9.69 -18.60
C ALA A 238 0.59 -10.95 -19.13
N TYR A 239 -0.16 -11.65 -18.27
CA TYR A 239 -1.01 -12.78 -18.71
C TYR A 239 -2.07 -12.36 -19.74
N TYR A 240 -2.59 -11.14 -19.64
CA TYR A 240 -3.63 -10.63 -20.54
C TYR A 240 -2.99 -9.95 -21.75
N ASP A 241 -3.02 -10.59 -22.92
CA ASP A 241 -2.52 -9.99 -24.16
C ASP A 241 -3.53 -9.00 -24.77
N SER A 242 -3.81 -7.94 -24.01
CA SER A 242 -4.76 -6.90 -24.41
C SER A 242 -4.28 -5.51 -24.02
N ALA A 243 -3.98 -4.70 -25.02
CA ALA A 243 -3.61 -3.30 -24.79
C ALA A 243 -4.69 -2.52 -24.03
N LEU A 244 -5.97 -2.83 -24.28
CA LEU A 244 -7.10 -2.18 -23.63
C LEU A 244 -7.10 -2.46 -22.13
N ILE A 245 -6.95 -3.72 -21.72
CA ILE A 245 -6.86 -4.11 -20.30
C ILE A 245 -5.69 -3.41 -19.63
N HIS A 246 -4.52 -3.35 -20.28
CA HIS A 246 -3.35 -2.67 -19.73
C HIS A 246 -3.61 -1.18 -19.46
N TYR A 247 -4.21 -0.45 -20.42
CA TYR A 247 -4.52 0.98 -20.23
C TYR A 247 -5.61 1.22 -19.19
N ILE A 248 -6.61 0.33 -19.08
CA ILE A 248 -7.61 0.40 -18.02
C ILE A 248 -6.94 0.28 -16.65
N ILE A 249 -6.09 -0.72 -16.45
CA ILE A 249 -5.37 -0.92 -15.19
C ILE A 249 -4.46 0.27 -14.88
N ILE A 250 -3.70 0.79 -15.87
CA ILE A 250 -2.91 2.01 -15.71
C ILE A 250 -3.77 3.16 -15.18
N PHE A 251 -4.94 3.36 -15.79
CA PHE A 251 -5.86 4.43 -15.40
C PHE A 251 -6.35 4.28 -13.95
N PHE A 252 -6.74 3.07 -13.54
CA PHE A 252 -7.23 2.85 -12.17
C PHE A 252 -6.09 2.86 -11.14
N MET A 253 -4.88 2.36 -11.45
CA MET A 253 -3.70 2.57 -10.62
C MET A 253 -3.40 4.07 -10.42
N PHE A 254 -3.45 4.85 -11.49
CA PHE A 254 -3.28 6.29 -11.44
C PHE A 254 -4.32 6.96 -10.53
N LEU A 255 -5.61 6.58 -10.63
CA LEU A 255 -6.67 7.07 -9.74
C LEU A 255 -6.42 6.68 -8.28
N GLY A 256 -6.03 5.42 -8.00
CA GLY A 256 -5.67 4.96 -6.65
C GLY A 256 -4.53 5.77 -6.03
N GLY A 257 -3.60 6.26 -6.87
CA GLY A 257 -2.48 7.11 -6.47
C GLY A 257 -2.83 8.56 -6.17
N ILE A 258 -4.05 9.02 -6.47
CA ILE A 258 -4.52 10.39 -6.22
C ILE A 258 -5.14 10.50 -4.83
N ASN A 259 -5.05 11.68 -4.24
CA ASN A 259 -5.74 12.03 -3.01
C ASN A 259 -7.27 11.87 -3.14
N PHE A 260 -7.86 11.00 -2.33
CA PHE A 260 -9.31 10.73 -2.39
C PHE A 260 -10.19 11.96 -2.11
N SER A 261 -9.67 12.97 -1.42
CA SER A 261 -10.41 14.23 -1.24
C SER A 261 -10.56 15.01 -2.55
N LEU A 262 -9.63 14.87 -3.51
CA LEU A 262 -9.78 15.46 -4.84
C LEU A 262 -10.89 14.78 -5.64
N HIS A 263 -10.99 13.45 -5.55
CA HIS A 263 -12.12 12.71 -6.15
C HIS A 263 -13.46 13.19 -5.59
N PHE A 264 -13.54 13.37 -4.25
CA PHE A 264 -14.75 13.91 -3.61
C PHE A 264 -15.13 15.30 -4.14
N ARG A 265 -14.16 16.20 -4.24
CA ARG A 265 -14.39 17.55 -4.79
C ARG A 265 -14.84 17.53 -6.24
N ALA A 266 -14.22 16.66 -7.05
CA ALA A 266 -14.56 16.51 -8.47
C ALA A 266 -16.01 16.01 -8.66
N ILE A 267 -16.42 15.00 -7.88
CA ILE A 267 -17.81 14.46 -7.90
C ILE A 267 -18.82 15.54 -7.50
N ASN A 268 -18.45 16.44 -6.58
CA ASN A 268 -19.27 17.59 -6.16
C ASN A 268 -19.16 18.81 -7.12
N GLY A 269 -18.61 18.64 -8.32
CA GLY A 269 -18.59 19.65 -9.39
C GLY A 269 -17.33 20.52 -9.49
N ASP A 270 -16.34 20.41 -8.55
CA ASP A 270 -15.08 21.14 -8.62
C ASP A 270 -13.98 20.31 -9.30
N ILE A 271 -14.15 20.00 -10.58
CA ILE A 271 -13.15 19.27 -11.38
C ILE A 271 -11.82 20.05 -11.46
N LYS A 272 -11.87 21.39 -11.41
CA LYS A 272 -10.69 22.25 -11.43
C LYS A 272 -9.81 22.05 -10.18
N ALA A 273 -10.30 21.38 -9.13
CA ALA A 273 -9.51 21.05 -7.94
C ALA A 273 -8.23 20.28 -8.29
N TYR A 274 -8.29 19.33 -9.23
CA TYR A 274 -7.11 18.58 -9.68
C TYR A 274 -6.02 19.51 -10.22
N ILE A 275 -6.38 20.39 -11.17
CA ILE A 275 -5.39 21.27 -11.84
C ILE A 275 -4.84 22.33 -10.87
N LYS A 276 -5.62 22.77 -9.89
CA LYS A 276 -5.20 23.76 -8.88
C LYS A 276 -4.27 23.17 -7.83
N ASP A 277 -4.36 21.86 -7.58
CA ASP A 277 -3.56 21.16 -6.60
C ASP A 277 -2.08 21.05 -7.06
N VAL A 278 -1.15 21.44 -6.17
CA VAL A 278 0.28 21.45 -6.50
C VAL A 278 0.86 20.05 -6.51
N GLU A 279 0.43 19.19 -5.57
CA GLU A 279 0.89 17.81 -5.48
C GLU A 279 0.47 17.02 -6.71
N PHE A 280 -0.79 17.16 -7.15
CA PHE A 280 -1.30 16.54 -8.35
C PHE A 280 -0.52 16.92 -9.61
N ARG A 281 -0.17 18.21 -9.76
CA ARG A 281 0.67 18.64 -10.89
C ARG A 281 2.05 18.01 -10.86
N VAL A 282 2.68 17.95 -9.69
CA VAL A 282 4.00 17.32 -9.53
C VAL A 282 3.91 15.82 -9.81
N TYR A 283 2.88 15.16 -9.30
CA TYR A 283 2.62 13.74 -9.54
C TYR A 283 2.51 13.41 -11.03
N ILE A 284 1.73 14.18 -11.80
CA ILE A 284 1.62 14.01 -13.26
C ILE A 284 2.96 14.28 -13.96
N ILE A 285 3.67 15.35 -13.57
CA ILE A 285 4.97 15.69 -14.18
C ILE A 285 5.96 14.54 -13.98
N ILE A 286 6.03 13.93 -12.78
CA ILE A 286 6.89 12.79 -12.51
C ILE A 286 6.53 11.63 -13.44
N ILE A 287 5.24 11.27 -13.56
CA ILE A 287 4.79 10.17 -14.43
C ILE A 287 5.18 10.43 -15.88
N ILE A 288 4.82 11.59 -16.44
CA ILE A 288 5.09 11.90 -17.84
C ILE A 288 6.59 11.93 -18.11
N PHE A 289 7.36 12.63 -17.28
CA PHE A 289 8.79 12.80 -17.48
C PHE A 289 9.52 11.45 -17.42
N LEU A 290 9.27 10.65 -16.38
CA LEU A 290 9.96 9.37 -16.22
C LEU A 290 9.48 8.31 -17.23
N THR A 291 8.20 8.33 -17.64
CA THR A 291 7.74 7.49 -18.75
C THR A 291 8.48 7.80 -20.04
N LEU A 292 8.65 9.08 -20.37
CA LEU A 292 9.39 9.47 -21.59
C LEU A 292 10.87 9.08 -21.51
N VAL A 293 11.53 9.30 -20.39
CA VAL A 293 12.92 8.89 -20.17
C VAL A 293 13.08 7.37 -20.33
N THR A 294 12.22 6.59 -19.67
CA THR A 294 12.23 5.13 -19.76
C THR A 294 11.93 4.65 -21.19
N PHE A 295 10.92 5.22 -21.84
CA PHE A 295 10.57 4.89 -23.22
C PHE A 295 11.72 5.15 -24.21
N VAL A 296 12.38 6.30 -24.11
CA VAL A 296 13.55 6.62 -24.95
C VAL A 296 14.70 5.65 -24.68
N ALA A 297 14.95 5.32 -23.41
CA ALA A 297 15.99 4.37 -23.03
C ALA A 297 15.77 2.99 -23.62
N LEU A 298 14.56 2.44 -23.46
CA LEU A 298 14.18 1.11 -23.99
C LEU A 298 14.19 1.10 -25.54
N SER A 299 13.77 2.19 -26.15
CA SER A 299 13.77 2.32 -27.61
C SER A 299 15.18 2.40 -28.18
N SER A 300 16.09 3.11 -27.51
CA SER A 300 17.49 3.22 -27.90
C SER A 300 18.25 1.91 -27.77
N GLN A 301 17.97 1.11 -26.73
CA GLN A 301 18.62 -0.20 -26.51
C GLN A 301 18.36 -1.17 -27.66
N SER A 302 17.19 -1.12 -28.28
CA SER A 302 16.77 -2.07 -29.34
C SER A 302 16.62 -1.43 -30.71
N ASN A 303 16.91 -0.14 -30.85
CA ASN A 303 16.70 0.66 -32.07
C ASN A 303 15.27 0.59 -32.65
N VAL A 304 14.26 0.28 -31.82
CA VAL A 304 12.85 0.16 -32.24
C VAL A 304 11.97 1.02 -31.35
N PHE A 305 11.31 2.01 -31.94
CA PHE A 305 10.24 2.77 -31.28
C PHE A 305 8.90 2.08 -31.51
N SER A 306 8.31 1.45 -30.49
CA SER A 306 7.05 0.74 -30.59
C SER A 306 6.05 1.20 -29.54
N SER A 307 4.76 1.08 -29.86
CA SER A 307 3.67 1.36 -28.91
C SER A 307 3.70 0.41 -27.69
N LEU A 308 4.22 -0.80 -27.87
CA LEU A 308 4.40 -1.76 -26.79
C LEU A 308 5.38 -1.22 -25.73
N LYS A 309 6.55 -0.73 -26.14
CA LYS A 309 7.55 -0.17 -25.22
C LYS A 309 7.06 1.07 -24.50
N PHE A 310 6.29 1.93 -25.18
CA PHE A 310 5.65 3.07 -24.52
C PHE A 310 4.67 2.58 -23.45
N ARG A 311 3.86 1.58 -23.75
CA ARG A 311 2.90 1.00 -22.82
C ARG A 311 3.58 0.32 -21.63
N GLU A 312 4.65 -0.45 -21.85
CA GLU A 312 5.45 -1.06 -20.81
C GLU A 312 6.10 0.00 -19.90
N SER A 313 6.68 1.04 -20.48
CA SER A 313 7.26 2.16 -19.73
C SER A 313 6.23 2.86 -18.86
N LEU A 314 5.08 3.24 -19.44
CA LEU A 314 4.01 3.92 -18.71
C LEU A 314 3.43 3.04 -17.60
N PHE A 315 3.18 1.75 -17.91
CA PHE A 315 2.65 0.78 -16.97
C PHE A 315 3.58 0.63 -15.75
N THR A 316 4.87 0.39 -15.99
CA THR A 316 5.85 0.15 -14.92
C THR A 316 6.07 1.41 -14.08
N ILE A 317 6.21 2.60 -14.70
CA ILE A 317 6.35 3.86 -13.96
C ILE A 317 5.12 4.14 -13.09
N VAL A 318 3.91 3.97 -13.63
CA VAL A 318 2.69 4.15 -12.83
C VAL A 318 2.60 3.10 -11.73
N SER A 319 2.85 1.82 -12.04
CA SER A 319 2.79 0.72 -11.09
C SER A 319 3.72 0.91 -9.89
N ILE A 320 4.98 1.29 -10.15
CA ILE A 320 5.98 1.50 -9.08
C ILE A 320 5.68 2.78 -8.30
N LEU A 321 5.39 3.90 -8.98
CA LEU A 321 5.12 5.18 -8.30
C LEU A 321 3.84 5.10 -7.45
N THR A 322 2.81 4.39 -7.91
CA THR A 322 1.59 4.18 -7.12
C THR A 322 1.72 3.07 -6.09
N SER A 323 2.92 2.46 -5.98
CA SER A 323 3.16 1.29 -5.13
C SER A 323 2.17 0.14 -5.36
N THR A 324 1.65 -0.01 -6.58
CA THR A 324 0.75 -1.12 -6.91
C THR A 324 1.52 -2.41 -7.13
N GLY A 325 2.66 -2.37 -7.86
CA GLY A 325 3.53 -3.51 -8.05
C GLY A 325 3.07 -4.52 -9.08
N TYR A 326 2.06 -4.24 -9.88
CA TYR A 326 1.76 -5.06 -11.07
C TYR A 326 2.88 -5.03 -12.08
N THR A 327 3.07 -6.13 -12.78
CA THR A 327 4.11 -6.29 -13.80
C THR A 327 3.51 -6.57 -15.17
N LEU A 328 4.10 -5.93 -16.19
CA LEU A 328 3.77 -6.16 -17.60
C LEU A 328 4.95 -6.75 -18.37
N GLY A 329 6.16 -6.60 -17.86
CA GLY A 329 7.38 -7.13 -18.43
C GLY A 329 8.48 -7.22 -17.38
N ASN A 330 9.59 -7.87 -17.73
CA ASN A 330 10.73 -8.00 -16.84
C ASN A 330 11.64 -6.77 -16.96
N TYR A 331 11.52 -5.85 -15.98
CA TYR A 331 12.35 -4.63 -15.95
C TYR A 331 13.81 -4.87 -15.48
N GLU A 332 14.16 -6.05 -15.04
CA GLU A 332 15.56 -6.41 -14.75
C GLU A 332 16.41 -6.51 -16.02
N LEU A 333 15.75 -6.75 -17.16
CA LEU A 333 16.41 -6.73 -18.48
C LEU A 333 16.57 -5.31 -19.05
N TRP A 334 16.06 -4.29 -18.36
CA TRP A 334 16.14 -2.91 -18.79
C TRP A 334 17.51 -2.28 -18.47
N PRO A 335 17.88 -1.16 -19.10
CA PRO A 335 19.13 -0.50 -18.79
C PRO A 335 19.29 -0.20 -17.29
N ILE A 336 20.48 -0.41 -16.74
CA ILE A 336 20.75 -0.27 -15.29
C ILE A 336 20.31 1.08 -14.74
N PHE A 337 20.51 2.18 -15.51
CA PHE A 337 20.06 3.49 -15.04
C PHE A 337 18.54 3.60 -14.90
N VAL A 338 17.75 2.85 -15.69
CA VAL A 338 16.29 2.79 -15.56
C VAL A 338 15.92 2.01 -14.30
N GLN A 339 16.62 0.90 -14.01
CA GLN A 339 16.43 0.17 -12.75
C GLN A 339 16.73 1.05 -11.53
N MET A 340 17.75 1.90 -11.59
CA MET A 340 18.06 2.90 -10.55
C MET A 340 16.96 3.96 -10.41
N ILE A 341 16.33 4.38 -11.52
CA ILE A 341 15.14 5.24 -11.49
C ILE A 341 13.98 4.52 -10.78
N LEU A 342 13.72 3.27 -11.11
CA LEU A 342 12.66 2.47 -10.48
C LEU A 342 12.91 2.31 -8.98
N LEU A 343 14.14 1.99 -8.57
CA LEU A 343 14.53 1.93 -7.16
C LEU A 343 14.27 3.27 -6.44
N THR A 344 14.59 4.39 -7.08
CA THR A 344 14.33 5.72 -6.52
C THR A 344 12.82 5.98 -6.39
N LEU A 345 12.03 5.57 -7.38
CA LEU A 345 10.57 5.69 -7.34
C LEU A 345 9.94 4.89 -6.21
N MET A 346 10.54 3.74 -5.85
CA MET A 346 10.06 2.91 -4.73
C MET A 346 10.01 3.68 -3.39
N PHE A 347 10.81 4.72 -3.22
CA PHE A 347 10.78 5.57 -2.03
C PHE A 347 9.71 6.65 -2.10
N ILE A 348 9.33 7.13 -3.30
CA ILE A 348 8.48 8.31 -3.44
C ILE A 348 7.03 8.02 -3.08
N GLY A 349 6.39 7.07 -3.77
CA GLY A 349 4.96 6.77 -3.61
C GLY A 349 4.05 7.76 -4.33
N GLY A 350 2.72 7.62 -4.17
CA GLY A 350 1.71 8.52 -4.73
C GLY A 350 1.44 9.76 -3.87
N MET A 351 0.26 10.36 -4.05
CA MET A 351 -0.14 11.56 -3.31
C MET A 351 -0.51 11.28 -1.86
N GLY A 352 -0.36 12.27 -0.99
CA GLY A 352 -0.89 12.23 0.37
C GLY A 352 -2.41 12.02 0.37
N GLY A 353 -2.93 11.14 1.24
CA GLY A 353 -4.36 10.81 1.27
C GLY A 353 -4.84 9.88 0.13
N SER A 354 -3.92 9.23 -0.58
CA SER A 354 -4.16 8.11 -1.50
C SER A 354 -4.00 6.77 -0.80
N THR A 355 -4.29 5.66 -1.50
CA THR A 355 -4.07 4.30 -1.00
C THR A 355 -2.62 3.83 -1.07
N THR A 356 -1.73 4.55 -1.72
CA THR A 356 -0.34 4.18 -1.98
C THR A 356 0.52 4.08 -0.72
N GLY A 357 1.61 3.36 -0.78
CA GLY A 357 2.72 3.36 0.18
C GLY A 357 3.74 4.49 -0.06
N GLY A 358 4.97 4.31 0.45
CA GLY A 358 6.08 5.24 0.27
C GLY A 358 5.97 6.55 1.06
N MET A 359 6.94 7.47 0.81
CA MET A 359 7.03 8.75 1.54
C MET A 359 5.97 9.78 1.18
N LYS A 360 5.28 9.62 0.07
CA LYS A 360 4.34 10.56 -0.58
C LYS A 360 5.01 11.72 -1.30
N VAL A 361 4.48 12.05 -2.50
CA VAL A 361 4.97 13.13 -3.36
C VAL A 361 5.09 14.45 -2.61
N ILE A 362 4.12 14.78 -1.76
CA ILE A 362 4.12 16.05 -1.02
C ILE A 362 5.31 16.20 -0.06
N ARG A 363 5.71 15.12 0.62
CA ARG A 363 6.87 15.16 1.51
C ARG A 363 8.16 15.31 0.74
N VAL A 364 8.31 14.60 -0.37
CA VAL A 364 9.48 14.74 -1.26
C VAL A 364 9.57 16.17 -1.80
N LEU A 365 8.46 16.73 -2.27
CA LEU A 365 8.38 18.12 -2.71
C LEU A 365 8.78 19.11 -1.60
N LEU A 366 8.32 18.85 -0.37
CA LEU A 366 8.68 19.70 0.78
C LEU A 366 10.16 19.63 1.09
N LEU A 367 10.76 18.43 1.09
CA LEU A 367 12.20 18.24 1.33
C LEU A 367 13.06 18.96 0.29
N VAL A 368 12.72 18.82 -1.00
CA VAL A 368 13.43 19.50 -2.09
C VAL A 368 13.33 21.02 -1.95
N LYS A 369 12.14 21.54 -1.67
CA LYS A 369 11.95 22.99 -1.46
C LYS A 369 12.69 23.51 -0.23
N TYR A 370 12.68 22.73 0.86
CA TYR A 370 13.40 23.10 2.08
C TYR A 370 14.91 23.14 1.83
N ALA A 371 15.48 22.11 1.17
CA ALA A 371 16.91 22.09 0.83
C ALA A 371 17.31 23.29 -0.06
N ALA A 372 16.49 23.61 -1.09
CA ALA A 372 16.72 24.77 -1.93
C ALA A 372 16.61 26.09 -1.15
N LEU A 373 15.73 26.15 -0.13
CA LEU A 373 15.58 27.32 0.71
C LEU A 373 16.79 27.51 1.66
N GLU A 374 17.30 26.43 2.25
CA GLU A 374 18.48 26.48 3.11
C GLU A 374 19.72 26.98 2.35
N THR A 375 19.91 26.57 1.08
CA THR A 375 20.97 27.11 0.23
C THR A 375 20.84 28.63 0.04
N ARG A 376 19.60 29.14 -0.10
CA ARG A 376 19.35 30.61 -0.19
C ARG A 376 19.58 31.32 1.13
N ARG A 377 19.23 30.69 2.29
CA ARG A 377 19.48 31.23 3.61
C ARG A 377 20.97 31.40 3.91
N MET A 378 21.82 30.50 3.42
CA MET A 378 23.27 30.63 3.55
C MET A 378 23.81 31.91 2.85
N LEU A 379 23.19 32.29 1.72
CA LEU A 379 23.57 33.50 0.98
C LEU A 379 22.95 34.77 1.60
N HIS A 380 21.78 34.65 2.23
CA HIS A 380 21.02 35.76 2.79
C HIS A 380 20.60 35.47 4.23
N SER A 381 21.57 35.42 5.15
CA SER A 381 21.40 34.99 6.53
C SER A 381 20.36 35.77 7.37
N ARG A 382 20.07 37.05 6.96
CA ARG A 382 19.07 37.91 7.64
C ARG A 382 17.68 37.85 7.01
N ALA A 383 17.49 37.12 5.91
CA ALA A 383 16.21 37.06 5.21
C ALA A 383 15.26 36.06 5.91
N LEU A 384 14.06 36.49 6.27
CA LEU A 384 12.99 35.62 6.73
C LEU A 384 12.37 34.92 5.49
N LEU A 385 12.85 33.74 5.18
CA LEU A 385 12.45 32.96 4.00
C LEU A 385 11.58 31.78 4.46
N PRO A 386 10.25 31.90 4.44
CA PRO A 386 9.36 30.80 4.81
C PRO A 386 9.23 29.77 3.69
N VAL A 387 9.08 28.50 4.05
CA VAL A 387 8.76 27.43 3.09
C VAL A 387 7.32 27.60 2.59
N ARG A 388 7.12 27.55 1.26
CA ARG A 388 5.79 27.64 0.63
C ARG A 388 5.56 26.51 -0.35
N ILE A 389 4.36 25.92 -0.29
CA ILE A 389 3.85 25.01 -1.32
C ILE A 389 2.66 25.71 -2.00
N GLY A 390 2.79 26.04 -3.28
CA GLY A 390 1.85 26.92 -3.96
C GLY A 390 1.75 28.29 -3.25
N LYS A 391 0.53 28.64 -2.82
CA LYS A 391 0.26 29.89 -2.08
C LYS A 391 0.32 29.71 -0.56
N GLN A 392 0.45 28.47 -0.09
CA GLN A 392 0.36 28.16 1.36
C GLN A 392 1.72 28.22 2.03
N LEU A 393 1.72 28.77 3.22
CA LEU A 393 2.88 28.90 4.11
C LEU A 393 2.94 27.64 4.96
N ILE A 394 4.06 26.92 4.93
CA ILE A 394 4.25 25.69 5.70
C ILE A 394 4.88 26.05 7.05
N LYS A 395 4.28 25.55 8.12
CA LYS A 395 4.79 25.73 9.49
C LYS A 395 6.10 24.96 9.67
N GLU A 396 7.00 25.50 10.47
CA GLU A 396 8.31 24.89 10.77
C GLU A 396 8.17 23.48 11.39
N ASP A 397 7.17 23.28 12.24
CA ASP A 397 6.91 21.96 12.83
C ASP A 397 6.64 20.88 11.78
N VAL A 398 5.94 21.23 10.70
CA VAL A 398 5.65 20.31 9.60
C VAL A 398 6.94 19.94 8.86
N VAL A 399 7.81 20.91 8.62
CA VAL A 399 9.12 20.69 7.99
C VAL A 399 9.98 19.76 8.86
N ARG A 400 10.09 20.08 10.14
CA ARG A 400 10.86 19.27 11.11
C ARG A 400 10.34 17.83 11.20
N ASN A 401 9.02 17.65 11.27
CA ASN A 401 8.42 16.32 11.28
C ASN A 401 8.68 15.55 9.99
N THR A 402 8.67 16.22 8.83
CA THR A 402 8.97 15.58 7.54
C THR A 402 10.44 15.18 7.44
N LEU A 403 11.37 16.00 7.95
CA LEU A 403 12.78 15.65 8.05
C LEU A 403 13.00 14.44 8.98
N GLY A 404 12.36 14.44 10.14
CA GLY A 404 12.41 13.31 11.07
C GLY A 404 11.87 12.03 10.44
N PHE A 405 10.75 12.11 9.72
CA PHE A 405 10.20 10.98 8.98
C PHE A 405 11.19 10.44 7.94
N PHE A 406 11.78 11.33 7.13
CA PHE A 406 12.76 10.94 6.12
C PHE A 406 13.98 10.23 6.73
N LEU A 407 14.53 10.77 7.83
CA LEU A 407 15.66 10.16 8.53
C LEU A 407 15.31 8.76 9.06
N PHE A 408 14.15 8.60 9.70
CA PHE A 408 13.73 7.29 10.19
C PHE A 408 13.47 6.30 9.04
N PHE A 409 12.87 6.78 7.94
CA PHE A 409 12.60 5.95 6.77
C PHE A 409 13.92 5.43 6.15
N MET A 410 14.87 6.32 5.92
CA MET A 410 16.18 5.95 5.36
C MET A 410 17.00 5.08 6.33
N SER A 411 16.93 5.36 7.64
CA SER A 411 17.60 4.50 8.64
C SER A 411 17.01 3.09 8.66
N ALA A 412 15.68 2.96 8.63
CA ALA A 412 15.02 1.66 8.58
C ALA A 412 15.38 0.90 7.29
N PHE A 413 15.40 1.58 6.14
CA PHE A 413 15.84 1.01 4.87
C PHE A 413 17.28 0.48 4.95
N ILE A 414 18.22 1.30 5.41
CA ILE A 414 19.65 0.91 5.52
C ILE A 414 19.82 -0.27 6.47
N ILE A 415 19.20 -0.22 7.65
CA ILE A 415 19.28 -1.31 8.64
C ILE A 415 18.70 -2.60 8.05
N SER A 416 17.56 -2.54 7.40
CA SER A 416 16.93 -3.72 6.79
C SER A 416 17.76 -4.30 5.66
N THR A 417 18.37 -3.47 4.81
CA THR A 417 19.29 -3.89 3.75
C THR A 417 20.50 -4.61 4.33
N ILE A 418 21.14 -4.05 5.38
CA ILE A 418 22.29 -4.68 6.06
C ILE A 418 21.87 -6.02 6.66
N LEU A 419 20.74 -6.10 7.35
CA LEU A 419 20.26 -7.35 7.95
C LEU A 419 19.96 -8.41 6.88
N LEU A 420 19.37 -8.05 5.75
CA LEU A 420 19.13 -8.98 4.63
C LEU A 420 20.46 -9.48 4.03
N SER A 421 21.45 -8.61 3.87
CA SER A 421 22.77 -9.02 3.34
C SER A 421 23.50 -9.99 4.29
N THR A 422 23.28 -9.91 5.62
CA THR A 422 23.81 -10.90 6.57
C THR A 422 23.19 -12.29 6.42
N MET A 423 22.04 -12.38 5.74
CA MET A 423 21.35 -13.64 5.46
C MET A 423 21.80 -14.28 4.13
N GLY A 424 22.81 -13.70 3.47
CA GLY A 424 23.43 -14.23 2.25
C GLY A 424 22.88 -13.64 0.94
N LEU A 425 22.01 -12.65 1.01
CA LEU A 425 21.51 -11.96 -0.18
C LEU A 425 22.57 -10.98 -0.71
N ASP A 426 22.61 -10.83 -2.04
CA ASP A 426 23.43 -9.81 -2.69
C ASP A 426 22.91 -8.39 -2.45
N ILE A 427 23.67 -7.38 -2.82
CA ILE A 427 23.36 -5.97 -2.56
C ILE A 427 22.07 -5.56 -3.28
N GLU A 428 21.91 -5.96 -4.54
CA GLU A 428 20.76 -5.60 -5.37
C GLU A 428 19.46 -6.17 -4.80
N SER A 429 19.44 -7.46 -4.51
CA SER A 429 18.31 -8.16 -3.88
C SER A 429 17.97 -7.61 -2.50
N SER A 430 19.00 -7.33 -1.66
CA SER A 430 18.80 -6.77 -0.32
C SER A 430 18.20 -5.37 -0.37
N MET A 431 18.70 -4.50 -1.27
CA MET A 431 18.17 -3.14 -1.46
C MET A 431 16.77 -3.17 -2.08
N GLY A 432 16.57 -3.99 -3.12
CA GLY A 432 15.29 -4.14 -3.80
C GLY A 432 14.19 -4.61 -2.87
N ALA A 433 14.44 -5.68 -2.10
CA ALA A 433 13.48 -6.23 -1.14
C ALA A 433 13.15 -5.23 -0.01
N ALA A 434 14.17 -4.57 0.57
CA ALA A 434 13.96 -3.57 1.62
C ALA A 434 13.18 -2.35 1.11
N ALA A 435 13.52 -1.82 -0.09
CA ALA A 435 12.83 -0.68 -0.70
C ALA A 435 11.38 -1.03 -1.04
N SER A 436 11.15 -2.21 -1.63
CA SER A 436 9.81 -2.70 -1.97
C SER A 436 8.94 -2.89 -0.73
N ALA A 437 9.46 -3.52 0.33
CA ALA A 437 8.72 -3.73 1.58
C ALA A 437 8.38 -2.40 2.29
N MET A 438 9.35 -1.46 2.37
CA MET A 438 9.15 -0.14 2.98
C MET A 438 8.23 0.75 2.14
N GLY A 439 8.29 0.64 0.80
CA GLY A 439 7.42 1.35 -0.13
C GLY A 439 6.04 0.73 -0.30
N ASN A 440 5.82 -0.48 0.21
CA ASN A 440 4.62 -1.30 0.01
C ASN A 440 4.31 -1.50 -1.50
N ILE A 441 5.28 -2.01 -2.28
CA ILE A 441 5.20 -2.08 -3.74
C ILE A 441 4.97 -3.51 -4.24
N GLY A 442 5.65 -4.49 -3.62
CA GLY A 442 5.58 -5.90 -3.99
C GLY A 442 6.87 -6.39 -4.64
N PRO A 443 7.05 -6.28 -5.94
CA PRO A 443 8.30 -6.67 -6.58
C PRO A 443 9.44 -5.72 -6.21
N GLY A 444 10.65 -6.28 -6.08
CA GLY A 444 11.89 -5.56 -5.84
C GLY A 444 12.80 -5.55 -7.06
N LEU A 445 14.10 -5.77 -6.82
CA LEU A 445 15.17 -5.98 -7.80
C LEU A 445 15.94 -7.24 -7.41
N GLY A 446 16.75 -7.77 -8.34
CA GLY A 446 17.54 -8.99 -8.15
C GLY A 446 16.65 -10.22 -7.94
N GLU A 447 16.92 -11.06 -6.96
CA GLU A 447 16.16 -12.30 -6.69
C GLU A 447 14.67 -12.09 -6.32
N PHE A 448 14.22 -10.82 -6.19
CA PHE A 448 12.85 -10.45 -5.85
C PHE A 448 12.22 -9.54 -6.92
N GLY A 449 12.71 -9.68 -8.16
CA GLY A 449 12.26 -8.93 -9.32
C GLY A 449 10.81 -9.22 -9.75
N PRO A 450 10.39 -8.65 -10.89
CA PRO A 450 9.00 -8.72 -11.36
C PRO A 450 8.55 -10.13 -11.77
N THR A 451 9.49 -11.03 -12.05
CA THR A 451 9.23 -12.43 -12.42
C THR A 451 9.49 -13.42 -11.30
N ASP A 452 9.99 -12.94 -10.16
CA ASP A 452 10.40 -13.74 -9.03
C ASP A 452 9.46 -13.57 -7.82
N ASN A 453 9.76 -14.26 -6.73
CA ASN A 453 8.96 -14.21 -5.51
C ASN A 453 9.82 -14.42 -4.25
N TYR A 454 9.23 -14.20 -3.09
CA TYR A 454 9.91 -14.25 -1.80
C TYR A 454 9.95 -15.65 -1.16
N SER A 455 9.64 -16.73 -1.90
CA SER A 455 9.57 -18.09 -1.34
C SER A 455 10.90 -18.58 -0.79
N LEU A 456 12.00 -18.27 -1.49
CA LEU A 456 13.36 -18.68 -1.12
C LEU A 456 13.98 -17.83 -0.01
N LEU A 457 13.36 -16.71 0.36
CA LEU A 457 13.84 -15.86 1.44
C LEU A 457 13.85 -16.63 2.78
N PRO A 458 14.92 -16.60 3.58
CA PRO A 458 14.94 -17.20 4.91
C PRO A 458 13.81 -16.68 5.81
N ASN A 459 13.34 -17.51 6.75
CA ASN A 459 12.23 -17.13 7.64
C ASN A 459 12.51 -15.83 8.41
N GLN A 460 13.74 -15.59 8.86
CA GLN A 460 14.14 -14.32 9.51
C GLN A 460 13.94 -13.13 8.58
N GLY A 461 14.28 -13.27 7.29
CA GLY A 461 14.05 -12.25 6.27
C GLY A 461 12.57 -11.97 6.03
N LYS A 462 11.73 -13.01 6.01
CA LYS A 462 10.26 -12.86 5.89
C LYS A 462 9.67 -12.08 7.06
N TRP A 463 10.10 -12.35 8.30
CA TRP A 463 9.67 -11.58 9.48
C TRP A 463 10.17 -10.14 9.44
N LEU A 464 11.42 -9.91 9.04
CA LEU A 464 12.00 -8.57 8.88
C LEU A 464 11.22 -7.75 7.84
N LEU A 465 10.99 -8.32 6.64
CA LEU A 465 10.24 -7.63 5.60
C LEU A 465 8.77 -7.40 6.00
N SER A 466 8.13 -8.35 6.69
CA SER A 466 6.78 -8.15 7.24
C SER A 466 6.72 -6.97 8.20
N PHE A 467 7.75 -6.78 9.01
CA PHE A 467 7.87 -5.60 9.88
C PHE A 467 8.09 -4.31 9.06
N CYS A 468 8.93 -4.35 8.02
CA CYS A 468 9.14 -3.23 7.10
C CYS A 468 7.85 -2.82 6.39
N MET A 469 7.04 -3.78 5.91
CA MET A 469 5.73 -3.54 5.30
C MET A 469 4.79 -2.80 6.26
N LEU A 470 4.77 -3.21 7.53
CA LEU A 470 3.98 -2.54 8.57
C LEU A 470 4.48 -1.12 8.84
N LEU A 471 5.81 -0.91 8.92
CA LEU A 471 6.43 0.41 9.11
C LEU A 471 6.08 1.36 7.96
N GLY A 472 6.20 0.90 6.71
CA GLY A 472 5.87 1.67 5.52
C GLY A 472 4.39 2.09 5.53
N ARG A 473 3.50 1.14 5.83
CA ARG A 473 2.05 1.37 5.79
C ARG A 473 1.54 2.30 6.88
N LEU A 474 2.07 2.21 8.08
CA LEU A 474 1.65 3.01 9.25
C LEU A 474 2.46 4.30 9.44
N GLU A 475 3.20 4.72 8.41
CA GLU A 475 3.98 5.95 8.44
C GLU A 475 4.98 6.00 9.60
N ILE A 476 5.77 4.98 9.79
CA ILE A 476 6.89 4.81 10.73
C ILE A 476 6.63 5.34 12.14
N PHE A 477 6.29 6.63 12.32
CA PHE A 477 6.09 7.25 13.64
C PHE A 477 5.03 6.54 14.48
N THR A 478 3.96 6.05 13.84
CA THR A 478 2.87 5.34 14.53
C THR A 478 3.36 4.09 15.23
N VAL A 479 4.31 3.38 14.61
CA VAL A 479 4.90 2.16 15.17
C VAL A 479 6.06 2.49 16.10
N MET A 480 6.94 3.43 15.70
CA MET A 480 8.16 3.75 16.47
C MET A 480 7.88 4.36 17.85
N VAL A 481 6.77 5.09 17.98
CA VAL A 481 6.34 5.63 19.29
C VAL A 481 6.14 4.53 20.34
N LEU A 482 5.71 3.32 19.93
CA LEU A 482 5.53 2.18 20.83
C LEU A 482 6.84 1.67 21.42
N PHE A 483 7.97 1.91 20.76
CA PHE A 483 9.31 1.54 21.29
C PHE A 483 9.88 2.59 22.27
N SER A 484 9.23 3.75 22.40
CA SER A 484 9.64 4.77 23.37
C SER A 484 9.24 4.40 24.80
N ARG A 485 10.19 4.43 25.73
CA ARG A 485 9.90 4.23 27.17
C ARG A 485 8.89 5.22 27.72
N THR A 486 8.87 6.43 27.19
CA THR A 486 7.93 7.51 27.60
C THR A 486 6.49 7.18 27.26
N TYR A 487 6.27 6.37 26.23
CA TYR A 487 4.93 5.93 25.81
C TYR A 487 4.27 5.00 26.85
N TRP A 488 5.04 4.16 27.53
CA TRP A 488 4.50 3.16 28.47
C TRP A 488 4.38 3.68 29.90
N LYS A 489 4.99 4.83 30.21
CA LYS A 489 4.82 5.54 31.47
C LYS A 489 3.53 6.35 31.47
#